data_732d66c65f28b344fba3ab93b1df8cd1
#
_entry.id   732d66c65f28b344fba3ab93b1df8cd1
#
_cell.length_a   1.000
_cell.length_b   1.000
_cell.length_c   1.000
_cell.angle_alpha   90.00
_cell.angle_beta   90.00
_cell.angle_gamma   90.00
#
_symmetry.space_group_name_H-M   'P 1'
#
loop_
_entity.id
_entity.type
_entity.pdbx_description
1 polymer ?
#
loop_
_entity_poly.entity_id
_entity_poly.type
_entity_poly.pdbx_seq_one_letter_code
_entity_poly.pdbx_strand_id
1 'polypeptide(L)'
;MKTRLRALYCDHLSIMRGKYLPHSKIGDDSTRFCRSTFGVHYDRDLLDAPGAMMKQGLPDMELKWQHDDIRDSWHASTQIVLGDLYDDAGEKLSLCPRGTLKRAVAAWEEKGLHPKVGIELEAFALQADDNGRLVPYDAPGGVVYGTGPAADPLRFNDRIWAMADEMGFSLDMITAEFDSPQFEYTLTFDNAVKAVDDIVLFRLMAREIALEYGIVLTFMPKPVAEAGGSGMHINLSFTDEAGGNALSSGPRGGPDHMNDLARGCLAGLIHHHKGLAGLIAPTANSYMRLQPGSLSGYWQNWGGDHRNVTTRISSEGGAKARLEHRMADAASNPYTSVAAVLHAARLGVEHNHVLPPIETGDGFDRTDAKHGTAINLAGAIDDLERDTALTEAVGSELCANHIYMKRKEVRKTRDLEGDALRDFYVHFI
;
A
#
# COMPACT_ATOMS: atom_id res chain seq x y z
N MET A 1 22.53 -23.11 -9.98
CA MET A 1 22.19 -22.73 -11.37
C MET A 1 20.74 -22.25 -11.37
N LYS A 2 20.45 -21.11 -11.97
CA LYS A 2 19.06 -20.60 -12.12
C LYS A 2 18.35 -21.44 -13.17
N THR A 3 17.16 -21.94 -12.85
CA THR A 3 16.43 -22.89 -13.71
C THR A 3 15.11 -22.30 -14.23
N ARG A 4 14.62 -21.24 -13.59
CA ARG A 4 13.32 -20.64 -13.91
C ARG A 4 13.26 -19.15 -13.60
N LEU A 5 12.36 -18.45 -14.31
CA LEU A 5 11.95 -17.07 -14.05
C LEU A 5 10.56 -17.07 -13.44
N ARG A 6 10.34 -16.29 -12.38
CA ARG A 6 9.03 -15.97 -11.81
C ARG A 6 8.62 -14.58 -12.32
N ALA A 7 7.81 -14.53 -13.37
CA ALA A 7 7.30 -13.28 -13.95
C ALA A 7 6.02 -12.89 -13.24
N LEU A 8 5.98 -11.66 -12.67
CA LEU A 8 4.97 -11.21 -11.72
C LEU A 8 4.33 -9.87 -12.11
N TYR A 9 3.08 -9.72 -11.71
CA TYR A 9 2.39 -8.43 -11.59
C TYR A 9 1.52 -8.41 -10.33
N CYS A 10 1.18 -7.23 -9.84
CA CYS A 10 0.25 -7.03 -8.73
C CYS A 10 -1.15 -6.75 -9.30
N ASP A 11 -2.17 -7.49 -8.86
CA ASP A 11 -3.55 -7.28 -9.30
C ASP A 11 -4.28 -6.20 -8.47
N HIS A 12 -5.56 -5.95 -8.77
CA HIS A 12 -6.41 -4.97 -8.11
C HIS A 12 -6.67 -5.25 -6.62
N LEU A 13 -6.51 -6.50 -6.18
CA LEU A 13 -6.65 -6.91 -4.77
C LEU A 13 -5.31 -6.91 -4.01
N SER A 14 -4.26 -6.39 -4.61
CA SER A 14 -2.91 -6.43 -4.05
C SER A 14 -2.29 -7.83 -4.00
N ILE A 15 -2.83 -8.78 -4.74
CA ILE A 15 -2.30 -10.15 -4.84
C ILE A 15 -1.27 -10.21 -5.96
N MET A 16 -0.11 -10.79 -5.62
CA MET A 16 0.92 -11.04 -6.62
C MET A 16 0.51 -12.24 -7.50
N ARG A 17 0.27 -11.95 -8.77
CA ARG A 17 -0.02 -12.94 -9.82
C ARG A 17 1.22 -13.21 -10.65
N GLY A 18 1.38 -14.42 -11.12
CA GLY A 18 2.55 -14.72 -11.94
C GLY A 18 2.58 -16.11 -12.55
N LYS A 19 3.61 -16.34 -13.34
CA LYS A 19 3.95 -17.64 -13.92
C LYS A 19 5.42 -17.98 -13.66
N TYR A 20 5.67 -19.26 -13.45
CA TYR A 20 7.02 -19.79 -13.58
C TYR A 20 7.30 -20.14 -15.04
N LEU A 21 8.34 -19.55 -15.59
CA LEU A 21 8.82 -19.81 -16.96
C LEU A 21 10.16 -20.54 -16.88
N PRO A 22 10.46 -21.50 -17.79
CA PRO A 22 11.78 -22.08 -17.86
C PRO A 22 12.83 -21.02 -18.22
N HIS A 23 14.03 -21.15 -17.71
CA HIS A 23 15.12 -20.20 -17.92
C HIS A 23 15.38 -19.90 -19.42
N SER A 24 15.13 -20.88 -20.30
CA SER A 24 15.25 -20.70 -21.76
C SER A 24 14.32 -19.64 -22.35
N LYS A 25 13.28 -19.22 -21.62
CA LYS A 25 12.32 -18.20 -22.03
C LYS A 25 12.59 -16.80 -21.45
N ILE A 26 13.71 -16.62 -20.78
CA ILE A 26 14.09 -15.30 -20.23
C ILE A 26 14.16 -14.24 -21.31
N GLY A 27 14.68 -14.58 -22.49
CA GLY A 27 14.81 -13.64 -23.63
C GLY A 27 13.54 -13.39 -24.42
N ASP A 28 12.39 -14.01 -24.03
CA ASP A 28 11.09 -13.69 -24.65
C ASP A 28 10.56 -12.32 -24.19
N ASP A 29 11.06 -11.81 -23.05
CA ASP A 29 10.73 -10.50 -22.42
C ASP A 29 9.23 -10.25 -22.21
N SER A 30 8.40 -11.28 -22.37
CA SER A 30 6.95 -11.20 -22.13
C SER A 30 6.30 -12.56 -21.81
N THR A 31 5.09 -12.50 -21.27
CA THR A 31 4.20 -13.66 -21.14
C THR A 31 2.74 -13.20 -21.05
N ARG A 32 1.79 -14.06 -21.43
CA ARG A 32 0.36 -13.72 -21.47
C ARG A 32 -0.39 -14.22 -20.25
N PHE A 33 -1.43 -13.49 -19.87
CA PHE A 33 -2.39 -13.82 -18.82
C PHE A 33 -3.79 -13.49 -19.28
N CYS A 34 -4.79 -14.22 -18.80
CA CYS A 34 -6.17 -13.86 -19.04
C CYS A 34 -6.54 -12.62 -18.22
N ARG A 35 -7.17 -11.63 -18.85
CA ARG A 35 -7.66 -10.39 -18.20
C ARG A 35 -8.70 -10.65 -17.11
N SER A 36 -9.33 -11.84 -17.11
CA SER A 36 -10.28 -12.26 -16.07
C SER A 36 -9.74 -12.15 -14.64
N THR A 37 -8.42 -12.17 -14.44
CA THR A 37 -7.80 -12.00 -13.11
C THR A 37 -8.22 -10.70 -12.43
N PHE A 38 -8.59 -9.66 -13.18
CA PHE A 38 -9.15 -8.41 -12.65
C PHE A 38 -10.63 -8.50 -12.26
N GLY A 39 -11.26 -9.65 -12.46
CA GLY A 39 -12.61 -9.99 -11.96
C GLY A 39 -12.61 -11.07 -10.88
N VAL A 40 -11.44 -11.63 -10.50
CA VAL A 40 -11.34 -12.66 -9.45
C VAL A 40 -11.28 -12.00 -8.08
N HIS A 41 -12.15 -12.48 -7.15
CA HIS A 41 -12.23 -11.99 -5.78
C HIS A 41 -11.46 -12.89 -4.79
N TYR A 42 -11.37 -12.52 -3.49
CA TYR A 42 -10.68 -13.30 -2.44
C TYR A 42 -11.23 -14.71 -2.27
N ASP A 43 -12.54 -14.92 -2.40
CA ASP A 43 -13.20 -16.23 -2.38
C ASP A 43 -13.07 -17.01 -3.69
N ARG A 44 -12.27 -16.50 -4.63
CA ARG A 44 -11.99 -17.06 -5.96
C ARG A 44 -13.16 -17.00 -6.95
N ASP A 45 -14.25 -16.33 -6.60
CA ASP A 45 -15.34 -16.07 -7.55
C ASP A 45 -14.84 -15.18 -8.69
N LEU A 46 -15.23 -15.55 -9.92
CA LEU A 46 -15.04 -14.73 -11.09
C LEU A 46 -16.27 -13.84 -11.29
N LEU A 47 -16.06 -12.54 -11.16
CA LEU A 47 -17.09 -11.51 -11.29
C LEU A 47 -16.98 -10.82 -12.66
N ASP A 48 -18.12 -10.40 -13.20
CA ASP A 48 -18.18 -9.67 -14.47
C ASP A 48 -17.89 -8.17 -14.26
N ALA A 49 -16.61 -7.88 -13.87
CA ALA A 49 -16.15 -6.56 -13.47
C ALA A 49 -15.80 -5.68 -14.70
N PRO A 50 -15.96 -4.34 -14.62
CA PRO A 50 -15.52 -3.43 -15.67
C PRO A 50 -14.07 -3.69 -16.12
N GLY A 51 -13.81 -3.75 -17.42
CA GLY A 51 -12.51 -4.09 -17.99
C GLY A 51 -12.15 -5.58 -17.98
N ALA A 52 -12.95 -6.44 -17.30
CA ALA A 52 -12.77 -7.90 -17.22
C ALA A 52 -14.08 -8.65 -17.39
N MET A 53 -14.93 -8.20 -18.33
CA MET A 53 -16.29 -8.74 -18.52
C MET A 53 -16.32 -9.93 -19.49
N MET A 54 -17.13 -10.95 -19.15
CA MET A 54 -17.35 -12.12 -19.98
C MET A 54 -17.84 -11.75 -21.39
N LYS A 55 -18.73 -10.75 -21.52
CA LYS A 55 -19.23 -10.28 -22.83
C LYS A 55 -18.14 -9.69 -23.73
N GLN A 56 -16.97 -9.34 -23.16
CA GLN A 56 -15.81 -8.86 -23.91
C GLN A 56 -14.91 -10.03 -24.38
N GLY A 57 -15.28 -11.28 -24.08
CA GLY A 57 -14.51 -12.46 -24.43
C GLY A 57 -13.30 -12.75 -23.53
N LEU A 58 -13.12 -11.98 -22.45
CA LEU A 58 -11.99 -12.10 -21.54
C LEU A 58 -10.65 -12.23 -22.28
N PRO A 59 -10.25 -11.23 -23.08
CA PRO A 59 -9.06 -11.31 -23.90
C PRO A 59 -7.81 -11.51 -23.02
N ASP A 60 -6.74 -11.98 -23.64
CA ASP A 60 -5.43 -11.99 -22.98
C ASP A 60 -4.91 -10.57 -22.78
N MET A 61 -4.11 -10.41 -21.76
CA MET A 61 -3.20 -9.30 -21.53
C MET A 61 -1.76 -9.81 -21.54
N GLU A 62 -0.84 -8.98 -21.94
CA GLU A 62 0.57 -9.32 -22.01
C GLU A 62 1.34 -8.61 -20.91
N LEU A 63 2.04 -9.39 -20.08
CA LEU A 63 3.03 -8.89 -19.13
C LEU A 63 4.35 -8.73 -19.87
N LYS A 64 4.90 -7.52 -19.91
CA LYS A 64 6.20 -7.22 -20.51
C LYS A 64 7.17 -6.69 -19.45
N TRP A 65 8.45 -7.04 -19.59
CA TRP A 65 9.53 -6.58 -18.73
C TRP A 65 10.77 -6.21 -19.55
N GLN A 66 11.69 -5.49 -18.95
CA GLN A 66 13.01 -5.28 -19.52
C GLN A 66 13.98 -6.34 -18.98
N HIS A 67 14.94 -6.77 -19.78
CA HIS A 67 15.91 -7.76 -19.34
C HIS A 67 16.68 -7.33 -18.08
N ASP A 68 17.00 -6.05 -17.98
CA ASP A 68 17.72 -5.46 -16.85
C ASP A 68 16.86 -5.40 -15.55
N ASP A 69 15.54 -5.57 -15.65
CA ASP A 69 14.65 -5.66 -14.47
C ASP A 69 14.68 -7.04 -13.81
N ILE A 70 15.28 -8.06 -14.48
CA ILE A 70 15.38 -9.41 -13.95
C ILE A 70 16.44 -9.45 -12.86
N ARG A 71 16.05 -9.89 -11.68
CA ARG A 71 16.95 -10.04 -10.54
C ARG A 71 16.87 -11.43 -9.91
N ASP A 72 17.84 -11.78 -9.10
CA ASP A 72 17.80 -13.01 -8.31
C ASP A 72 16.62 -12.97 -7.32
N SER A 73 16.06 -14.11 -7.02
CA SER A 73 14.99 -14.27 -6.03
C SER A 73 15.57 -14.84 -4.73
N TRP A 74 14.84 -14.69 -3.64
CA TRP A 74 15.11 -15.36 -2.34
C TRP A 74 15.04 -16.88 -2.42
N HIS A 75 14.61 -17.44 -3.54
CA HIS A 75 14.72 -18.86 -3.85
C HIS A 75 15.90 -19.12 -4.79
N ALA A 76 16.87 -19.86 -4.34
CA ALA A 76 18.19 -20.03 -4.99
C ALA A 76 18.14 -20.42 -6.48
N SER A 77 17.15 -21.20 -6.92
CA SER A 77 16.98 -21.66 -8.30
C SER A 77 16.13 -20.74 -9.18
N THR A 78 15.64 -19.60 -8.64
CA THR A 78 14.65 -18.75 -9.29
C THR A 78 15.22 -17.36 -9.52
N GLN A 79 14.90 -16.75 -10.66
CA GLN A 79 14.96 -15.32 -10.88
C GLN A 79 13.55 -14.76 -10.84
N ILE A 80 13.41 -13.44 -10.63
CA ILE A 80 12.14 -12.77 -10.47
C ILE A 80 12.13 -11.48 -11.28
N VAL A 81 10.96 -11.15 -11.85
CA VAL A 81 10.75 -9.88 -12.54
C VAL A 81 9.33 -9.37 -12.29
N LEU A 82 9.20 -8.06 -12.10
CA LEU A 82 7.93 -7.34 -12.20
C LEU A 82 7.80 -6.75 -13.60
N GLY A 83 6.63 -6.93 -14.22
CA GLY A 83 6.38 -6.36 -15.54
C GLY A 83 5.22 -5.38 -15.56
N ASP A 84 5.07 -4.71 -16.69
CA ASP A 84 3.94 -3.85 -17.03
C ASP A 84 2.92 -4.64 -17.87
N LEU A 85 1.64 -4.37 -17.67
CA LEU A 85 0.56 -5.02 -18.39
C LEU A 85 0.14 -4.21 -19.62
N TYR A 86 -0.03 -4.91 -20.73
CA TYR A 86 -0.51 -4.40 -22.01
C TYR A 86 -1.76 -5.17 -22.43
N ASP A 87 -2.62 -4.54 -23.18
CA ASP A 87 -3.79 -5.16 -23.78
C ASP A 87 -3.45 -5.90 -25.09
N ASP A 88 -4.44 -6.48 -25.73
CA ASP A 88 -4.31 -7.20 -27.00
C ASP A 88 -4.00 -6.31 -28.21
N ALA A 89 -4.20 -4.99 -28.09
CA ALA A 89 -3.75 -3.99 -29.07
C ALA A 89 -2.29 -3.54 -28.84
N GLY A 90 -1.67 -3.98 -27.75
CA GLY A 90 -0.31 -3.58 -27.40
C GLY A 90 -0.22 -2.25 -26.64
N GLU A 91 -1.36 -1.69 -26.23
CA GLU A 91 -1.44 -0.48 -25.43
C GLU A 91 -1.34 -0.80 -23.93
N LYS A 92 -0.85 0.16 -23.13
CA LYS A 92 -0.76 -0.01 -21.67
C LYS A 92 -2.14 -0.26 -21.06
N LEU A 93 -2.27 -1.38 -20.34
CA LEU A 93 -3.55 -1.76 -19.74
C LEU A 93 -3.97 -0.75 -18.66
N SER A 94 -5.13 -0.12 -18.82
CA SER A 94 -5.68 0.88 -17.89
C SER A 94 -5.93 0.33 -16.47
N LEU A 95 -6.23 -0.97 -16.36
CA LEU A 95 -6.40 -1.67 -15.09
C LEU A 95 -5.09 -1.98 -14.34
N CYS A 96 -3.93 -1.75 -14.96
CA CYS A 96 -2.63 -2.08 -14.37
C CYS A 96 -2.30 -1.13 -13.19
N PRO A 97 -2.25 -1.60 -11.92
CA PRO A 97 -1.92 -0.74 -10.78
C PRO A 97 -0.52 -0.11 -10.90
N ARG A 98 0.49 -0.89 -11.33
CA ARG A 98 1.85 -0.36 -11.56
C ARG A 98 1.86 0.72 -12.64
N GLY A 99 1.10 0.51 -13.73
CA GLY A 99 0.90 1.50 -14.78
C GLY A 99 0.22 2.77 -14.28
N THR A 100 -0.73 2.66 -13.33
CA THR A 100 -1.37 3.80 -12.68
C THR A 100 -0.37 4.64 -11.90
N LEU A 101 0.51 4.01 -11.12
CA LEU A 101 1.58 4.74 -10.41
C LEU A 101 2.52 5.44 -11.39
N LYS A 102 2.93 4.78 -12.48
CA LYS A 102 3.79 5.40 -13.51
C LYS A 102 3.14 6.64 -14.13
N ARG A 103 1.82 6.62 -14.35
CA ARG A 103 1.09 7.82 -14.83
C ARG A 103 1.07 8.94 -13.79
N ALA A 104 0.89 8.61 -12.51
CA ALA A 104 0.93 9.59 -11.43
C ALA A 104 2.31 10.26 -11.32
N VAL A 105 3.38 9.47 -11.44
CA VAL A 105 4.77 9.98 -11.46
C VAL A 105 4.99 10.91 -12.66
N ALA A 106 4.63 10.46 -13.86
CA ALA A 106 4.78 11.27 -15.07
C ALA A 106 4.06 12.62 -14.97
N ALA A 107 2.85 12.68 -14.37
CA ALA A 107 2.12 13.93 -14.18
C ALA A 107 2.82 14.93 -13.23
N TRP A 108 3.69 14.46 -12.34
CA TRP A 108 4.55 15.31 -11.53
C TRP A 108 5.85 15.68 -12.25
N GLU A 109 6.42 14.77 -13.04
CA GLU A 109 7.62 15.01 -13.83
C GLU A 109 7.39 16.09 -14.92
N GLU A 110 6.16 16.15 -15.49
CA GLU A 110 5.75 17.25 -16.37
C GLU A 110 5.81 18.64 -15.69
N LYS A 111 5.84 18.68 -14.35
CA LYS A 111 6.00 19.90 -13.55
C LYS A 111 7.44 20.12 -13.07
N GLY A 112 8.41 19.32 -13.52
CA GLY A 112 9.80 19.35 -13.07
C GLY A 112 10.01 18.81 -11.66
N LEU A 113 9.10 17.96 -11.17
CA LEU A 113 9.12 17.39 -9.82
C LEU A 113 9.13 15.87 -9.87
N HIS A 114 10.11 15.24 -9.22
CA HIS A 114 10.29 13.80 -9.21
C HIS A 114 9.83 13.22 -7.84
N PRO A 115 8.71 12.50 -7.78
CA PRO A 115 8.18 11.97 -6.53
C PRO A 115 9.14 10.97 -5.87
N LYS A 116 9.40 11.17 -4.58
CA LYS A 116 10.10 10.26 -3.67
C LYS A 116 9.12 9.74 -2.64
N VAL A 117 9.17 8.44 -2.39
CA VAL A 117 8.26 7.76 -1.48
C VAL A 117 9.04 6.86 -0.53
N GLY A 118 8.73 6.93 0.77
CA GLY A 118 9.11 5.96 1.79
C GLY A 118 7.86 5.30 2.35
N ILE A 119 7.93 4.01 2.62
CA ILE A 119 6.80 3.23 3.11
C ILE A 119 7.17 2.54 4.42
N GLU A 120 6.33 2.73 5.43
CA GLU A 120 6.31 2.00 6.68
C GLU A 120 5.16 1.00 6.59
N LEU A 121 5.45 -0.30 6.71
CA LEU A 121 4.49 -1.38 6.47
C LEU A 121 4.36 -2.26 7.71
N GLU A 122 3.19 -2.27 8.32
CA GLU A 122 2.91 -3.04 9.53
C GLU A 122 2.28 -4.40 9.20
N ALA A 123 2.63 -5.42 10.00
CA ALA A 123 2.09 -6.77 9.87
C ALA A 123 1.96 -7.46 11.22
N PHE A 124 0.99 -8.37 11.33
CA PHE A 124 0.85 -9.30 12.45
C PHE A 124 1.41 -10.68 12.11
N ALA A 125 2.09 -11.28 13.06
CA ALA A 125 2.51 -12.68 13.00
C ALA A 125 1.45 -13.56 13.68
N LEU A 126 0.91 -14.53 12.93
CA LEU A 126 -0.03 -15.53 13.43
C LEU A 126 0.56 -16.93 13.29
N GLN A 127 0.13 -17.85 14.13
CA GLN A 127 0.48 -19.26 14.05
C GLN A 127 -0.76 -20.14 14.22
N ALA A 128 -0.72 -21.38 13.73
CA ALA A 128 -1.78 -22.32 13.95
C ALA A 128 -1.68 -22.92 15.37
N ASP A 129 -2.80 -22.97 16.10
CA ASP A 129 -2.91 -23.74 17.33
C ASP A 129 -3.07 -25.26 17.04
N ASP A 130 -3.19 -26.08 18.08
CA ASP A 130 -3.35 -27.55 17.97
C ASP A 130 -4.60 -27.98 17.18
N ASN A 131 -5.57 -27.09 17.00
CA ASN A 131 -6.80 -27.31 16.22
C ASN A 131 -6.71 -26.74 14.79
N GLY A 132 -5.57 -26.14 14.44
CA GLY A 132 -5.35 -25.49 13.15
C GLY A 132 -5.98 -24.08 13.03
N ARG A 133 -6.48 -23.49 14.12
CA ARG A 133 -6.99 -22.13 14.16
C ARG A 133 -5.82 -21.15 14.23
N LEU A 134 -5.88 -20.06 13.46
CA LEU A 134 -4.86 -19.00 13.52
C LEU A 134 -5.05 -18.18 14.82
N VAL A 135 -3.99 -18.10 15.59
CA VAL A 135 -3.88 -17.30 16.82
C VAL A 135 -2.64 -16.42 16.74
N PRO A 136 -2.55 -15.33 17.53
CA PRO A 136 -1.32 -14.56 17.61
C PRO A 136 -0.10 -15.45 17.90
N TYR A 137 1.01 -15.18 17.20
CA TYR A 137 2.29 -15.85 17.43
C TYR A 137 2.75 -15.70 18.87
N ASP A 138 3.14 -16.80 19.50
CA ASP A 138 3.52 -16.81 20.91
C ASP A 138 4.88 -16.14 21.14
N ALA A 139 4.85 -14.88 21.54
CA ALA A 139 6.01 -14.06 21.89
C ALA A 139 5.78 -13.40 23.27
N PRO A 140 5.84 -14.18 24.37
CA PRO A 140 5.44 -13.70 25.71
C PRO A 140 6.33 -12.58 26.27
N GLY A 141 7.53 -12.40 25.73
CA GLY A 141 8.43 -11.27 26.03
C GLY A 141 8.31 -10.11 25.05
N GLY A 142 7.34 -10.16 24.13
CA GLY A 142 7.11 -9.10 23.15
C GLY A 142 6.60 -7.83 23.82
N VAL A 143 7.25 -6.72 23.47
CA VAL A 143 6.92 -5.37 23.95
C VAL A 143 7.31 -4.37 22.87
N VAL A 144 6.65 -3.22 22.84
CA VAL A 144 7.01 -2.14 21.91
C VAL A 144 8.51 -1.83 21.99
N TYR A 145 9.15 -1.74 20.81
CA TYR A 145 10.60 -1.58 20.63
C TYR A 145 11.43 -2.73 21.22
N GLY A 146 10.82 -3.86 21.54
CA GLY A 146 11.52 -5.08 21.91
C GLY A 146 12.35 -5.64 20.76
N THR A 147 13.49 -6.25 21.07
CA THR A 147 14.40 -6.82 20.08
C THR A 147 14.87 -8.23 20.46
N GLY A 148 15.37 -8.95 19.47
CA GLY A 148 15.94 -10.29 19.68
C GLY A 148 14.91 -11.35 20.05
N PRO A 149 15.34 -12.50 20.64
CA PRO A 149 14.48 -13.64 20.89
C PRO A 149 13.30 -13.41 21.85
N ALA A 150 13.31 -12.32 22.62
CA ALA A 150 12.17 -11.97 23.47
C ALA A 150 10.99 -11.47 22.67
N ALA A 151 11.23 -10.69 21.62
CA ALA A 151 10.19 -10.17 20.73
C ALA A 151 9.88 -11.13 19.57
N ASP A 152 10.86 -11.92 19.14
CA ASP A 152 10.73 -12.90 18.05
C ASP A 152 11.45 -14.21 18.42
N PRO A 153 10.82 -15.10 19.19
CA PRO A 153 11.44 -16.35 19.64
C PRO A 153 11.97 -17.27 18.53
N LEU A 154 11.30 -17.30 17.37
CA LEU A 154 11.71 -18.10 16.21
C LEU A 154 12.73 -17.39 15.33
N ARG A 155 12.96 -16.07 15.54
CA ARG A 155 13.92 -15.26 14.79
C ARG A 155 13.65 -15.22 13.28
N PHE A 156 12.38 -15.30 12.87
CA PHE A 156 12.02 -15.22 11.46
C PHE A 156 12.33 -13.83 10.89
N ASN A 157 12.26 -12.78 11.71
CA ASN A 157 12.64 -11.42 11.31
C ASN A 157 14.13 -11.26 11.03
N ASP A 158 15.00 -11.98 11.75
CA ASP A 158 16.44 -12.03 11.43
C ASP A 158 16.66 -12.61 10.02
N ARG A 159 15.88 -13.64 9.64
CA ARG A 159 15.94 -14.22 8.31
C ARG A 159 15.39 -13.29 7.23
N ILE A 160 14.29 -12.57 7.53
CA ILE A 160 13.74 -11.53 6.65
C ILE A 160 14.79 -10.45 6.42
N TRP A 161 15.43 -9.95 7.48
CA TRP A 161 16.49 -8.93 7.37
C TRP A 161 17.63 -9.38 6.46
N ALA A 162 18.21 -10.53 6.76
CA ALA A 162 19.33 -11.07 5.99
C ALA A 162 18.98 -11.25 4.50
N MET A 163 17.75 -11.69 4.22
CA MET A 163 17.30 -11.86 2.84
C MET A 163 17.00 -10.51 2.16
N ALA A 164 16.50 -9.53 2.91
CA ALA A 164 16.30 -8.17 2.37
C ALA A 164 17.63 -7.56 1.91
N ASP A 165 18.69 -7.72 2.71
CA ASP A 165 20.05 -7.28 2.34
C ASP A 165 20.55 -8.02 1.09
N GLU A 166 20.38 -9.34 1.02
CA GLU A 166 20.79 -10.16 -0.13
C GLU A 166 20.04 -9.77 -1.41
N MET A 167 18.76 -9.41 -1.29
CA MET A 167 17.90 -9.00 -2.41
C MET A 167 18.05 -7.53 -2.80
N GLY A 168 18.79 -6.74 -2.01
CA GLY A 168 18.97 -5.31 -2.23
C GLY A 168 17.71 -4.49 -1.96
N PHE A 169 16.80 -5.01 -1.11
CA PHE A 169 15.74 -4.19 -0.51
C PHE A 169 16.37 -3.35 0.59
N SER A 170 16.30 -2.03 0.44
CA SER A 170 16.89 -1.10 1.40
C SER A 170 16.05 -1.05 2.69
N LEU A 171 16.02 -2.16 3.45
CA LEU A 171 15.35 -2.24 4.74
C LEU A 171 16.11 -1.36 5.73
N ASP A 172 15.43 -0.35 6.27
CA ASP A 172 15.99 0.61 7.22
C ASP A 172 15.79 0.15 8.66
N MET A 173 14.60 -0.44 8.95
CA MET A 173 14.21 -0.78 10.30
C MET A 173 13.20 -1.92 10.33
N ILE A 174 13.29 -2.75 11.39
CA ILE A 174 12.20 -3.63 11.85
C ILE A 174 11.90 -3.23 13.30
N THR A 175 10.66 -2.86 13.57
CA THR A 175 10.21 -2.43 14.90
C THR A 175 9.15 -3.40 15.41
N ALA A 176 9.29 -3.86 16.67
CA ALA A 176 8.18 -4.50 17.37
C ALA A 176 7.22 -3.42 17.84
N GLU A 177 5.94 -3.55 17.48
CA GLU A 177 4.90 -2.59 17.76
C GLU A 177 4.27 -2.78 19.15
N PHE A 178 3.32 -1.90 19.52
CA PHE A 178 2.65 -1.91 20.84
C PHE A 178 1.91 -3.21 21.13
N ASP A 179 1.27 -3.77 20.11
CA ASP A 179 0.48 -4.99 20.23
C ASP A 179 1.23 -6.19 19.65
N SER A 180 2.16 -6.74 20.47
CA SER A 180 2.87 -7.98 20.11
C SER A 180 1.87 -9.11 19.78
N PRO A 181 2.08 -9.87 18.71
CA PRO A 181 3.26 -9.92 17.83
C PRO A 181 3.09 -9.13 16.52
N GLN A 182 2.97 -7.83 16.62
CA GLN A 182 2.96 -6.91 15.48
C GLN A 182 4.37 -6.35 15.23
N PHE A 183 4.73 -6.25 13.95
CA PHE A 183 6.01 -5.70 13.49
C PHE A 183 5.78 -4.65 12.40
N GLU A 184 6.61 -3.60 12.41
CA GLU A 184 6.72 -2.61 11.35
C GLU A 184 8.01 -2.84 10.56
N TYR A 185 7.92 -2.79 9.25
CA TYR A 185 9.02 -2.86 8.30
C TYR A 185 9.12 -1.54 7.54
N THR A 186 10.19 -0.81 7.76
CA THR A 186 10.46 0.46 7.07
C THR A 186 11.53 0.25 6.01
N LEU A 187 11.22 0.59 4.76
CA LEU A 187 12.19 0.65 3.68
C LEU A 187 12.62 2.09 3.44
N THR A 188 13.91 2.30 3.15
CA THR A 188 14.45 3.61 2.79
C THR A 188 13.69 4.20 1.59
N PHE A 189 13.40 5.50 1.63
CA PHE A 189 12.71 6.18 0.54
C PHE A 189 13.53 6.17 -0.76
N ASP A 190 12.83 6.09 -1.88
CA ASP A 190 13.42 6.12 -3.23
C ASP A 190 12.46 6.77 -4.23
N ASN A 191 12.81 6.78 -5.52
CA ASN A 191 11.88 7.11 -6.60
C ASN A 191 10.60 6.28 -6.46
N ALA A 192 9.45 6.92 -6.59
CA ALA A 192 8.17 6.33 -6.21
C ALA A 192 7.90 4.95 -6.83
N VAL A 193 8.22 4.74 -8.11
CA VAL A 193 8.01 3.43 -8.77
C VAL A 193 8.91 2.37 -8.15
N LYS A 194 10.22 2.69 -7.95
CA LYS A 194 11.18 1.75 -7.35
C LYS A 194 10.80 1.41 -5.91
N ALA A 195 10.46 2.42 -5.10
CA ALA A 195 10.06 2.21 -3.71
C ALA A 195 8.84 1.28 -3.60
N VAL A 196 7.86 1.44 -4.51
CA VAL A 196 6.67 0.58 -4.51
C VAL A 196 6.94 -0.81 -5.09
N ASP A 197 7.79 -0.94 -6.11
CA ASP A 197 8.25 -2.24 -6.61
C ASP A 197 8.95 -3.04 -5.50
N ASP A 198 9.82 -2.37 -4.74
CA ASP A 198 10.55 -3.01 -3.64
C ASP A 198 9.63 -3.42 -2.49
N ILE A 199 8.67 -2.56 -2.06
CA ILE A 199 7.75 -2.92 -0.98
C ILE A 199 6.82 -4.08 -1.35
N VAL A 200 6.37 -4.14 -2.60
CA VAL A 200 5.51 -5.23 -3.09
C VAL A 200 6.24 -6.56 -3.10
N LEU A 201 7.50 -6.57 -3.56
CA LEU A 201 8.35 -7.77 -3.54
C LEU A 201 8.82 -8.13 -2.14
N PHE A 202 9.18 -7.13 -1.32
CA PHE A 202 9.51 -7.34 0.09
C PHE A 202 8.36 -8.02 0.84
N ARG A 203 7.12 -7.51 0.69
CA ARG A 203 5.92 -8.09 1.30
C ARG A 203 5.72 -9.56 0.90
N LEU A 204 5.93 -9.88 -0.40
CA LEU A 204 5.86 -11.26 -0.88
C LEU A 204 6.95 -12.12 -0.25
N MET A 205 8.19 -11.64 -0.25
CA MET A 205 9.35 -12.32 0.35
C MET A 205 9.15 -12.57 1.85
N ALA A 206 8.77 -11.55 2.60
CA ALA A 206 8.59 -11.65 4.04
C ALA A 206 7.53 -12.70 4.42
N ARG A 207 6.41 -12.75 3.68
CA ARG A 207 5.37 -13.78 3.88
C ARG A 207 5.88 -15.18 3.56
N GLU A 208 6.60 -15.35 2.45
CA GLU A 208 7.14 -16.66 2.07
C GLU A 208 8.21 -17.16 3.05
N ILE A 209 9.07 -16.26 3.57
CA ILE A 209 10.06 -16.60 4.60
C ILE A 209 9.37 -16.94 5.93
N ALA A 210 8.41 -16.16 6.39
CA ALA A 210 7.69 -16.42 7.64
C ALA A 210 7.01 -17.82 7.62
N LEU A 211 6.47 -18.24 6.47
CA LEU A 211 5.89 -19.57 6.30
C LEU A 211 6.91 -20.71 6.52
N GLU A 212 8.20 -20.52 6.25
CA GLU A 212 9.25 -21.51 6.53
C GLU A 212 9.39 -21.77 8.04
N TYR A 213 8.95 -20.82 8.88
CA TYR A 213 8.93 -20.89 10.35
C TYR A 213 7.57 -21.29 10.91
N GLY A 214 6.59 -21.63 10.06
CA GLY A 214 5.22 -21.91 10.49
C GLY A 214 4.42 -20.67 10.87
N ILE A 215 4.90 -19.48 10.52
CA ILE A 215 4.26 -18.19 10.79
C ILE A 215 3.47 -17.73 9.57
N VAL A 216 2.21 -17.36 9.78
CA VAL A 216 1.39 -16.62 8.82
C VAL A 216 1.58 -15.13 9.10
N LEU A 217 2.51 -14.49 8.38
CA LEU A 217 2.70 -13.05 8.44
C LEU A 217 1.62 -12.39 7.58
N THR A 218 0.71 -11.66 8.23
CA THR A 218 -0.42 -11.03 7.55
C THR A 218 -0.36 -9.51 7.63
N PHE A 219 -0.66 -8.90 6.49
CA PHE A 219 -0.80 -7.45 6.32
C PHE A 219 -2.28 -7.01 6.41
N MET A 220 -3.13 -7.82 7.00
CA MET A 220 -4.52 -7.43 7.28
C MET A 220 -4.57 -6.20 8.18
N PRO A 221 -5.50 -5.27 7.93
CA PRO A 221 -5.62 -4.04 8.73
C PRO A 221 -5.92 -4.29 10.21
N LYS A 222 -6.66 -5.34 10.53
CA LYS A 222 -7.07 -5.69 11.90
C LYS A 222 -7.31 -7.20 12.03
N PRO A 223 -6.25 -8.04 12.04
CA PRO A 223 -6.41 -9.50 12.11
C PRO A 223 -6.78 -10.00 13.50
N VAL A 224 -6.50 -9.21 14.54
CA VAL A 224 -6.80 -9.46 15.96
C VAL A 224 -7.68 -8.32 16.47
N ALA A 225 -8.90 -8.62 16.87
CA ALA A 225 -9.92 -7.60 17.16
C ALA A 225 -9.54 -6.66 18.31
N GLU A 226 -8.89 -7.18 19.34
CA GLU A 226 -8.52 -6.47 20.56
C GLU A 226 -7.17 -5.74 20.44
N ALA A 227 -6.35 -6.06 19.43
CA ALA A 227 -5.03 -5.48 19.20
C ALA A 227 -5.11 -4.20 18.36
N GLY A 228 -3.99 -3.54 18.11
CA GLY A 228 -3.82 -2.44 17.16
C GLY A 228 -4.13 -2.86 15.72
N GLY A 229 -4.13 -1.94 14.81
CA GLY A 229 -4.29 -2.22 13.38
C GLY A 229 -2.99 -2.01 12.63
N SER A 230 -2.85 -2.66 11.47
CA SER A 230 -1.68 -2.56 10.59
C SER A 230 -1.86 -1.49 9.53
N GLY A 231 -1.03 -0.46 9.59
CA GLY A 231 -0.95 0.63 8.64
C GLY A 231 0.05 0.39 7.52
N MET A 232 -0.06 1.21 6.49
CA MET A 232 0.95 1.44 5.47
C MET A 232 1.14 2.96 5.34
N HIS A 233 2.03 3.52 6.15
CA HIS A 233 2.25 4.96 6.12
C HIS A 233 3.04 5.33 4.87
N ILE A 234 2.54 6.33 4.13
CA ILE A 234 3.14 6.80 2.89
C ILE A 234 3.82 8.14 3.16
N ASN A 235 5.15 8.13 3.20
CA ASN A 235 5.98 9.31 3.29
C ASN A 235 6.23 9.85 1.89
N LEU A 236 5.89 11.11 1.64
CA LEU A 236 5.94 11.76 0.33
C LEU A 236 6.88 12.95 0.36
N SER A 237 7.77 13.03 -0.61
CA SER A 237 8.57 14.21 -0.94
C SER A 237 8.81 14.28 -2.45
N PHE A 238 9.46 15.35 -2.90
CA PHE A 238 9.81 15.53 -4.32
C PHE A 238 11.24 16.02 -4.44
N THR A 239 11.93 15.55 -5.48
CA THR A 239 13.20 16.13 -5.90
C THR A 239 12.93 17.07 -7.07
N ASP A 240 13.49 18.28 -7.04
CA ASP A 240 13.44 19.23 -8.13
C ASP A 240 14.54 18.94 -9.19
N GLU A 241 14.55 19.69 -10.28
CA GLU A 241 15.56 19.55 -11.36
C GLU A 241 17.00 19.82 -10.89
N ALA A 242 17.18 20.54 -9.79
CA ALA A 242 18.50 20.81 -9.19
C ALA A 242 18.95 19.70 -8.22
N GLY A 243 18.10 18.69 -7.97
CA GLY A 243 18.36 17.59 -7.04
C GLY A 243 18.04 17.93 -5.58
N GLY A 244 17.43 19.08 -5.31
CA GLY A 244 16.98 19.50 -4.00
C GLY A 244 15.62 18.93 -3.62
N ASN A 245 15.30 18.88 -2.31
CA ASN A 245 13.97 18.52 -1.85
C ASN A 245 13.02 19.72 -2.01
N ALA A 246 12.06 19.59 -2.92
CA ALA A 246 11.14 20.65 -3.31
C ALA A 246 10.11 21.03 -2.24
N LEU A 247 9.90 20.20 -1.19
CA LEU A 247 9.03 20.53 -0.06
C LEU A 247 9.74 21.38 1.01
N SER A 248 11.07 21.48 0.93
CA SER A 248 11.88 22.15 1.96
C SER A 248 11.95 23.66 1.73
N SER A 249 11.80 24.43 2.80
CA SER A 249 12.11 25.86 2.83
C SER A 249 13.44 26.16 3.53
N GLY A 250 14.19 25.13 3.92
CA GLY A 250 15.44 25.29 4.65
C GLY A 250 15.74 24.12 5.62
N PRO A 251 16.67 24.29 6.53
CA PRO A 251 17.14 23.20 7.41
C PRO A 251 16.14 22.78 8.48
N ARG A 252 15.09 23.58 8.74
CA ARG A 252 14.02 23.26 9.68
C ARG A 252 12.79 22.75 8.95
N GLY A 253 12.10 21.77 9.55
CA GLY A 253 10.80 21.27 9.12
C GLY A 253 9.67 21.76 10.01
N GLY A 254 8.53 21.10 9.89
CA GLY A 254 7.32 21.42 10.63
C GLY A 254 6.39 22.45 9.94
N PRO A 255 5.21 22.68 10.52
CA PRO A 255 4.15 23.50 9.90
C PRO A 255 4.55 24.92 9.53
N ASP A 256 5.41 25.55 10.33
CA ASP A 256 5.85 26.95 10.13
C ASP A 256 6.88 27.09 9.00
N HIS A 257 7.43 25.99 8.53
CA HIS A 257 8.49 25.93 7.51
C HIS A 257 8.04 25.29 6.20
N MET A 258 6.74 25.03 6.03
CA MET A 258 6.18 24.55 4.76
C MET A 258 6.19 25.66 3.71
N ASN A 259 6.66 25.32 2.51
CA ASN A 259 6.49 26.18 1.33
C ASN A 259 5.09 25.99 0.69
N ASP A 260 4.81 26.75 -0.35
CA ASP A 260 3.50 26.72 -1.03
C ASP A 260 3.22 25.36 -1.67
N LEU A 261 4.24 24.67 -2.20
CA LEU A 261 4.08 23.33 -2.73
C LEU A 261 3.64 22.34 -1.66
N ALA A 262 4.31 22.34 -0.50
CA ALA A 262 3.95 21.46 0.62
C ALA A 262 2.52 21.76 1.13
N ARG A 263 2.14 23.04 1.21
CA ARG A 263 0.78 23.49 1.60
C ARG A 263 -0.26 23.03 0.58
N GLY A 264 0.01 23.16 -0.71
CA GLY A 264 -0.89 22.74 -1.77
C GLY A 264 -1.08 21.20 -1.78
N CYS A 265 0.02 20.43 -1.68
CA CYS A 265 -0.04 18.98 -1.55
C CYS A 265 -0.90 18.55 -0.35
N LEU A 266 -0.64 19.13 0.81
CA LEU A 266 -1.37 18.84 2.03
C LEU A 266 -2.85 19.19 1.91
N ALA A 267 -3.19 20.35 1.35
CA ALA A 267 -4.56 20.77 1.11
C ALA A 267 -5.32 19.77 0.21
N GLY A 268 -4.65 19.23 -0.81
CA GLY A 268 -5.21 18.20 -1.68
C GLY A 268 -5.49 16.89 -0.94
N LEU A 269 -4.55 16.41 -0.14
CA LEU A 269 -4.72 15.21 0.69
C LEU A 269 -5.91 15.35 1.65
N ILE A 270 -6.06 16.50 2.28
CA ILE A 270 -7.17 16.78 3.18
C ILE A 270 -8.48 16.93 2.41
N HIS A 271 -8.49 17.60 1.25
CA HIS A 271 -9.69 17.76 0.42
C HIS A 271 -10.26 16.42 -0.05
N HIS A 272 -9.41 15.54 -0.56
CA HIS A 272 -9.78 14.23 -1.10
C HIS A 272 -9.81 13.11 -0.04
N HIS A 273 -9.71 13.44 1.24
CA HIS A 273 -9.60 12.49 2.36
C HIS A 273 -10.66 11.38 2.31
N LYS A 274 -11.94 11.72 2.07
CA LYS A 274 -13.04 10.74 2.04
C LYS A 274 -12.95 9.82 0.82
N GLY A 275 -12.66 10.37 -0.36
CA GLY A 275 -12.47 9.60 -1.58
C GLY A 275 -11.24 8.69 -1.52
N LEU A 276 -10.14 9.19 -0.94
CA LEU A 276 -8.93 8.40 -0.71
C LEU A 276 -9.20 7.14 0.11
N ALA A 277 -10.02 7.21 1.16
CA ALA A 277 -10.32 6.07 2.02
C ALA A 277 -10.82 4.84 1.23
N GLY A 278 -11.64 5.06 0.19
CA GLY A 278 -12.14 3.98 -0.67
C GLY A 278 -11.05 3.24 -1.45
N LEU A 279 -9.90 3.87 -1.70
CA LEU A 279 -8.75 3.28 -2.42
C LEU A 279 -7.69 2.73 -1.48
N ILE A 280 -7.42 3.42 -0.35
CA ILE A 280 -6.26 3.13 0.51
C ILE A 280 -6.61 2.43 1.82
N ALA A 281 -7.91 2.27 2.12
CA ALA A 281 -8.46 1.41 3.16
C ALA A 281 -9.54 0.51 2.54
N PRO A 282 -9.15 -0.46 1.66
CA PRO A 282 -10.04 -1.00 0.64
C PRO A 282 -10.75 -2.30 1.05
N THR A 283 -10.72 -2.73 2.31
CA THR A 283 -11.35 -3.97 2.75
C THR A 283 -12.40 -3.72 3.82
N ALA A 284 -13.33 -4.66 4.02
CA ALA A 284 -14.27 -4.55 5.15
C ALA A 284 -13.51 -4.54 6.50
N ASN A 285 -12.38 -5.25 6.58
CA ASN A 285 -11.51 -5.27 7.75
C ASN A 285 -10.77 -3.94 7.98
N SER A 286 -10.55 -3.13 6.93
CA SER A 286 -9.94 -1.79 7.05
C SER A 286 -10.69 -0.88 8.04
N TYR A 287 -12.00 -0.99 8.08
CA TYR A 287 -12.87 -0.16 8.93
C TYR A 287 -12.98 -0.67 10.37
N MET A 288 -12.38 -1.79 10.69
CA MET A 288 -12.09 -2.17 12.09
C MET A 288 -10.85 -1.44 12.63
N ARG A 289 -9.90 -1.06 11.75
CA ARG A 289 -8.74 -0.22 12.08
C ARG A 289 -9.11 1.28 12.04
N LEU A 290 -9.75 1.72 10.96
CA LEU A 290 -10.02 3.13 10.65
C LEU A 290 -11.24 3.63 11.44
N GLN A 291 -11.02 3.98 12.71
CA GLN A 291 -12.02 4.37 13.67
C GLN A 291 -11.70 5.73 14.30
N PRO A 292 -12.72 6.51 14.79
CA PRO A 292 -12.52 7.83 15.39
C PRO A 292 -11.53 7.86 16.56
N GLY A 293 -11.49 6.78 17.36
CA GLY A 293 -10.61 6.67 18.54
C GLY A 293 -9.30 5.95 18.27
N SER A 294 -8.82 5.90 17.02
CA SER A 294 -7.59 5.21 16.65
C SER A 294 -6.55 6.15 16.04
N LEU A 295 -5.27 5.76 16.06
CA LEU A 295 -4.17 6.49 15.42
C LEU A 295 -4.09 6.26 13.89
N SER A 296 -5.19 5.83 13.26
CA SER A 296 -5.22 5.32 11.90
C SER A 296 -5.47 6.36 10.80
N GLY A 297 -5.68 7.64 11.15
CA GLY A 297 -5.99 8.65 10.17
C GLY A 297 -7.48 8.73 9.78
N TYR A 298 -8.36 8.48 10.73
CA TYR A 298 -9.82 8.61 10.52
C TYR A 298 -10.25 10.06 10.22
N TRP A 299 -9.68 11.04 10.95
CA TRP A 299 -10.09 12.43 10.85
C TRP A 299 -9.46 13.17 9.68
N GLN A 300 -10.23 14.05 9.05
CA GLN A 300 -9.81 14.93 7.96
C GLN A 300 -8.96 16.09 8.52
N ASN A 301 -7.79 15.77 9.06
CA ASN A 301 -6.92 16.70 9.76
C ASN A 301 -5.44 16.51 9.43
N TRP A 302 -4.63 17.48 9.86
CA TRP A 302 -3.18 17.49 9.70
C TRP A 302 -2.51 18.19 10.88
N GLY A 303 -1.26 17.88 11.11
CA GLY A 303 -0.48 18.48 12.18
C GLY A 303 1.01 18.45 11.95
N GLY A 304 1.76 19.01 12.88
CA GLY A 304 3.20 18.90 12.94
C GLY A 304 3.63 17.48 13.33
N ASP A 305 4.63 17.36 14.19
CA ASP A 305 5.06 16.06 14.74
C ASP A 305 4.01 15.52 15.73
N HIS A 306 2.87 15.10 15.17
CA HIS A 306 1.65 14.74 15.88
C HIS A 306 1.11 13.41 15.37
N ARG A 307 1.01 12.40 16.22
CA ARG A 307 0.63 11.04 15.80
C ARG A 307 -0.89 10.83 15.61
N ASN A 308 -1.72 11.73 16.14
CA ASN A 308 -3.20 11.62 16.09
C ASN A 308 -3.81 12.31 14.85
N VAL A 309 -2.99 12.60 13.83
CA VAL A 309 -3.47 13.24 12.60
C VAL A 309 -3.30 12.32 11.39
N THR A 310 -4.13 12.56 10.38
CA THR A 310 -4.07 11.78 9.11
C THR A 310 -2.83 12.12 8.31
N THR A 311 -2.50 13.42 8.21
CA THR A 311 -1.26 13.84 7.52
C THR A 311 -0.36 14.59 8.49
N ARG A 312 0.78 14.00 8.76
CA ARG A 312 1.81 14.51 9.66
C ARG A 312 2.91 15.19 8.86
N ILE A 313 3.34 16.36 9.35
CA ILE A 313 4.45 17.08 8.77
C ILE A 313 5.71 16.77 9.58
N SER A 314 6.75 16.28 8.92
CA SER A 314 8.03 16.02 9.57
C SER A 314 8.61 17.29 10.22
N SER A 315 9.13 17.17 11.44
CA SER A 315 9.92 18.21 12.10
C SER A 315 11.30 18.40 11.47
N GLU A 316 11.72 17.47 10.63
CA GLU A 316 12.97 17.52 9.88
C GLU A 316 12.78 18.32 8.59
N GLY A 317 13.72 19.20 8.27
CA GLY A 317 13.78 19.97 7.03
C GLY A 317 14.90 19.51 6.09
N GLY A 318 15.24 20.34 5.12
CA GLY A 318 16.25 20.01 4.12
C GLY A 318 15.91 18.75 3.35
N ALA A 319 16.88 17.87 3.17
CA ALA A 319 16.71 16.62 2.41
C ALA A 319 15.66 15.67 3.04
N LYS A 320 15.34 15.83 4.31
CA LYS A 320 14.40 14.98 5.07
C LYS A 320 12.98 15.53 5.16
N ALA A 321 12.70 16.71 4.57
CA ALA A 321 11.36 17.29 4.57
C ALA A 321 10.38 16.35 3.84
N ARG A 322 9.25 16.03 4.50
CA ARG A 322 8.25 15.10 3.95
C ARG A 322 6.88 15.30 4.58
N LEU A 323 5.86 14.85 3.87
CA LEU A 323 4.49 14.66 4.34
C LEU A 323 4.28 13.17 4.58
N GLU A 324 3.84 12.77 5.76
CA GLU A 324 3.48 11.39 6.09
C GLU A 324 1.96 11.25 6.09
N HIS A 325 1.42 10.48 5.15
CA HIS A 325 -0.01 10.18 5.09
C HIS A 325 -0.30 8.82 5.72
N ARG A 326 -1.07 8.80 6.81
CA ARG A 326 -1.19 7.66 7.73
C ARG A 326 -2.45 6.81 7.54
N MET A 327 -3.39 7.24 6.67
CA MET A 327 -4.68 6.56 6.52
C MET A 327 -4.55 5.17 5.88
N ALA A 328 -3.65 5.00 4.90
CA ALA A 328 -3.53 3.76 4.19
C ALA A 328 -3.25 2.59 5.15
N ASP A 329 -3.88 1.46 4.87
CA ASP A 329 -3.58 0.21 5.57
C ASP A 329 -2.75 -0.75 4.73
N ALA A 330 -2.19 -1.74 5.42
CA ALA A 330 -1.24 -2.66 4.82
C ALA A 330 -1.88 -3.67 3.83
N ALA A 331 -3.23 -3.77 3.79
CA ALA A 331 -3.96 -4.58 2.81
C ALA A 331 -4.10 -3.87 1.46
N SER A 332 -3.93 -2.55 1.44
CA SER A 332 -4.13 -1.78 0.23
C SER A 332 -3.11 -2.14 -0.85
N ASN A 333 -3.48 -1.89 -2.11
CA ASN A 333 -2.53 -2.06 -3.21
C ASN A 333 -1.53 -0.90 -3.21
N PRO A 334 -0.22 -1.13 -2.94
CA PRO A 334 0.76 -0.06 -2.80
C PRO A 334 0.86 0.84 -4.04
N TYR A 335 0.73 0.27 -5.25
CA TYR A 335 0.75 1.06 -6.49
C TYR A 335 -0.43 2.01 -6.59
N THR A 336 -1.65 1.50 -6.36
CA THR A 336 -2.87 2.32 -6.42
C THR A 336 -2.89 3.33 -5.29
N SER A 337 -2.45 2.96 -4.08
CA SER A 337 -2.44 3.84 -2.91
C SER A 337 -1.48 5.01 -3.08
N VAL A 338 -0.25 4.74 -3.52
CA VAL A 338 0.74 5.80 -3.77
C VAL A 338 0.29 6.68 -4.94
N ALA A 339 -0.27 6.09 -6.02
CA ALA A 339 -0.81 6.87 -7.13
C ALA A 339 -1.95 7.79 -6.68
N ALA A 340 -2.89 7.31 -5.85
CA ALA A 340 -3.99 8.09 -5.33
C ALA A 340 -3.52 9.26 -4.45
N VAL A 341 -2.55 9.00 -3.56
CA VAL A 341 -1.92 10.04 -2.71
C VAL A 341 -1.19 11.09 -3.56
N LEU A 342 -0.43 10.68 -4.57
CA LEU A 342 0.25 11.57 -5.50
C LEU A 342 -0.76 12.43 -6.29
N HIS A 343 -1.84 11.84 -6.80
CA HIS A 343 -2.87 12.58 -7.53
C HIS A 343 -3.66 13.52 -6.63
N ALA A 344 -4.04 13.12 -5.41
CA ALA A 344 -4.71 13.99 -4.46
C ALA A 344 -3.82 15.21 -4.12
N ALA A 345 -2.53 14.99 -3.85
CA ALA A 345 -1.56 16.06 -3.63
C ALA A 345 -1.44 17.00 -4.86
N ARG A 346 -1.39 16.44 -6.08
CA ARG A 346 -1.32 17.21 -7.33
C ARG A 346 -2.56 18.08 -7.54
N LEU A 347 -3.75 17.51 -7.37
CA LEU A 347 -5.02 18.22 -7.48
C LEU A 347 -5.09 19.39 -6.49
N GLY A 348 -4.54 19.23 -5.28
CA GLY A 348 -4.47 20.30 -4.29
C GLY A 348 -3.66 21.50 -4.77
N VAL A 349 -2.52 21.24 -5.43
CA VAL A 349 -1.68 22.28 -6.02
C VAL A 349 -2.36 22.92 -7.24
N GLU A 350 -2.92 22.12 -8.14
CA GLU A 350 -3.52 22.60 -9.39
C GLU A 350 -4.80 23.41 -9.16
N HIS A 351 -5.62 23.00 -8.21
CA HIS A 351 -6.90 23.66 -7.90
C HIS A 351 -6.82 24.67 -6.76
N ASN A 352 -5.62 24.89 -6.20
CA ASN A 352 -5.41 25.82 -5.07
C ASN A 352 -6.36 25.54 -3.92
N HIS A 353 -6.50 24.28 -3.50
CA HIS A 353 -7.37 23.89 -2.39
C HIS A 353 -6.96 24.62 -1.11
N VAL A 354 -7.95 24.99 -0.31
CA VAL A 354 -7.72 25.71 0.94
C VAL A 354 -7.32 24.70 2.02
N LEU A 355 -6.16 24.92 2.62
CA LEU A 355 -5.70 24.14 3.75
C LEU A 355 -6.50 24.53 5.01
N PRO A 356 -7.21 23.59 5.69
CA PRO A 356 -7.90 23.89 6.93
C PRO A 356 -6.91 24.19 8.06
N PRO A 357 -7.40 24.71 9.22
CA PRO A 357 -6.54 24.92 10.40
C PRO A 357 -5.78 23.66 10.81
N ILE A 358 -4.60 23.88 11.38
CA ILE A 358 -3.79 22.80 11.96
C ILE A 358 -4.50 22.21 13.18
N GLU A 359 -4.42 20.88 13.36
CA GLU A 359 -4.83 20.19 14.58
C GLU A 359 -3.87 20.49 15.72
N THR A 360 -4.39 20.96 16.85
CA THR A 360 -3.60 21.43 18.00
C THR A 360 -3.91 20.68 19.30
N GLY A 361 -4.86 19.78 19.30
CA GLY A 361 -5.30 19.06 20.48
C GLY A 361 -4.98 17.59 20.48
N ASP A 362 -5.58 16.87 21.41
CA ASP A 362 -5.67 15.43 21.32
C ASP A 362 -6.68 15.06 20.22
N GLY A 363 -6.22 14.47 19.15
CA GLY A 363 -7.06 14.06 18.02
C GLY A 363 -8.10 13.00 18.37
N PHE A 364 -8.04 12.38 19.55
CA PHE A 364 -9.09 11.49 20.04
C PHE A 364 -10.27 12.23 20.67
N ASP A 365 -9.96 13.25 21.47
CA ASP A 365 -10.95 14.00 22.25
C ASP A 365 -11.27 15.38 21.66
N ARG A 366 -10.31 16.00 21.00
CA ARG A 366 -10.40 17.34 20.40
C ARG A 366 -9.72 17.34 19.04
N THR A 367 -10.49 17.72 18.02
CA THR A 367 -9.97 17.96 16.67
C THR A 367 -10.60 19.20 16.07
N ASP A 368 -9.82 19.99 15.32
CA ASP A 368 -10.31 21.07 14.47
C ASP A 368 -10.94 20.53 13.18
N ALA A 369 -10.80 19.24 12.90
CA ALA A 369 -11.45 18.58 11.78
C ALA A 369 -12.97 18.51 12.00
N LYS A 370 -13.73 18.89 10.96
CA LYS A 370 -15.19 18.85 10.99
C LYS A 370 -15.75 17.48 10.60
N HIS A 371 -14.96 16.66 9.91
CA HIS A 371 -15.41 15.43 9.29
C HIS A 371 -14.36 14.33 9.43
N GLY A 372 -14.84 13.10 9.63
CA GLY A 372 -14.06 11.88 9.46
C GLY A 372 -14.33 11.23 8.10
N THR A 373 -13.63 10.15 7.82
CA THR A 373 -13.97 9.24 6.72
C THR A 373 -15.21 8.41 7.04
N ALA A 374 -15.67 7.58 6.09
CA ALA A 374 -16.73 6.62 6.34
C ALA A 374 -16.31 5.60 7.43
N ILE A 375 -17.31 5.05 8.14
CA ILE A 375 -17.11 4.04 9.20
C ILE A 375 -17.18 2.60 8.68
N ASN A 376 -17.40 2.42 7.39
CA ASN A 376 -17.46 1.12 6.73
C ASN A 376 -17.09 1.22 5.25
N LEU A 377 -16.78 0.08 4.65
CA LEU A 377 -16.37 0.00 3.25
C LEU A 377 -17.45 0.54 2.27
N ALA A 378 -18.73 0.29 2.55
CA ALA A 378 -19.80 0.75 1.67
C ALA A 378 -19.83 2.27 1.55
N GLY A 379 -19.78 2.98 2.68
CA GLY A 379 -19.74 4.44 2.70
C GLY A 379 -18.48 5.01 2.04
N ALA A 380 -17.32 4.38 2.25
CA ALA A 380 -16.08 4.83 1.63
C ALA A 380 -16.09 4.65 0.10
N ILE A 381 -16.70 3.57 -0.41
CA ILE A 381 -16.89 3.37 -1.84
C ILE A 381 -17.87 4.39 -2.42
N ASP A 382 -18.92 4.77 -1.68
CA ASP A 382 -19.83 5.84 -2.10
C ASP A 382 -19.12 7.22 -2.12
N ASP A 383 -18.24 7.49 -1.16
CA ASP A 383 -17.45 8.71 -1.13
C ASP A 383 -16.42 8.76 -2.27
N LEU A 384 -15.76 7.63 -2.57
CA LEU A 384 -14.85 7.51 -3.72
C LEU A 384 -15.60 7.76 -5.05
N GLU A 385 -16.78 7.16 -5.24
CA GLU A 385 -17.56 7.33 -6.47
C GLU A 385 -18.00 8.78 -6.68
N ARG A 386 -18.25 9.55 -5.60
CA ARG A 386 -18.57 10.98 -5.67
C ARG A 386 -17.35 11.86 -5.95
N ASP A 387 -16.16 11.41 -5.62
CA ASP A 387 -14.91 12.15 -5.86
C ASP A 387 -14.43 11.94 -7.30
N THR A 388 -15.14 12.55 -8.25
CA THR A 388 -14.89 12.37 -9.68
C THR A 388 -13.52 12.91 -10.08
N ALA A 389 -13.02 13.98 -9.46
CA ALA A 389 -11.71 14.53 -9.75
C ALA A 389 -10.59 13.54 -9.39
N LEU A 390 -10.70 12.86 -8.24
CA LEU A 390 -9.75 11.85 -7.81
C LEU A 390 -9.83 10.59 -8.70
N THR A 391 -11.05 10.09 -8.99
CA THR A 391 -11.23 8.88 -9.80
C THR A 391 -10.78 9.05 -11.24
N GLU A 392 -10.99 10.22 -11.85
CA GLU A 392 -10.48 10.57 -13.17
C GLU A 392 -8.95 10.66 -13.18
N ALA A 393 -8.36 11.29 -12.18
CA ALA A 393 -6.91 11.43 -12.06
C ALA A 393 -6.21 10.08 -11.88
N VAL A 394 -6.74 9.21 -11.02
CA VAL A 394 -6.20 7.86 -10.79
C VAL A 394 -6.40 6.96 -12.01
N GLY A 395 -7.56 7.07 -12.67
CA GLY A 395 -7.92 6.33 -13.86
C GLY A 395 -9.34 5.75 -13.76
N SER A 396 -10.24 6.29 -14.58
CA SER A 396 -11.68 5.99 -14.50
C SER A 396 -12.02 4.49 -14.62
N GLU A 397 -11.32 3.74 -15.50
CA GLU A 397 -11.60 2.30 -15.66
C GLU A 397 -11.11 1.47 -14.47
N LEU A 398 -9.91 1.78 -13.94
CA LEU A 398 -9.40 1.14 -12.73
C LEU A 398 -10.32 1.41 -11.54
N CYS A 399 -10.75 2.66 -11.35
CA CYS A 399 -11.67 3.03 -10.27
C CYS A 399 -13.04 2.38 -10.45
N ALA A 400 -13.57 2.30 -11.67
CA ALA A 400 -14.84 1.61 -11.93
C ALA A 400 -14.75 0.11 -11.61
N ASN A 401 -13.64 -0.56 -11.98
CA ASN A 401 -13.38 -1.94 -11.59
C ASN A 401 -13.32 -2.09 -10.08
N HIS A 402 -12.51 -1.25 -9.42
CA HIS A 402 -12.35 -1.26 -7.98
C HIS A 402 -13.68 -1.07 -7.24
N ILE A 403 -14.45 -0.03 -7.57
CA ILE A 403 -15.77 0.25 -6.99
C ILE A 403 -16.70 -0.95 -7.15
N TYR A 404 -16.75 -1.54 -8.34
CA TYR A 404 -17.59 -2.73 -8.60
C TYR A 404 -17.17 -3.90 -7.71
N MET A 405 -15.87 -4.22 -7.68
CA MET A 405 -15.33 -5.34 -6.89
C MET A 405 -15.60 -5.13 -5.39
N LYS A 406 -15.39 -3.90 -4.88
CA LYS A 406 -15.61 -3.59 -3.46
C LYS A 406 -17.10 -3.57 -3.08
N ARG A 407 -18.00 -3.17 -3.96
CA ARG A 407 -19.45 -3.34 -3.74
C ARG A 407 -19.85 -4.83 -3.65
N LYS A 408 -19.18 -5.72 -4.38
CA LYS A 408 -19.38 -7.18 -4.23
C LYS A 408 -18.81 -7.68 -2.90
N GLU A 409 -17.63 -7.19 -2.51
CA GLU A 409 -17.00 -7.49 -1.22
C GLU A 409 -17.91 -7.14 -0.04
N VAL A 410 -18.49 -5.94 -0.03
CA VAL A 410 -19.48 -5.51 0.99
C VAL A 410 -20.61 -6.53 1.16
N ARG A 411 -21.10 -7.11 0.06
CA ARG A 411 -22.17 -8.12 0.09
C ARG A 411 -21.69 -9.44 0.66
N LYS A 412 -20.48 -9.87 0.26
CA LYS A 412 -19.86 -11.14 0.67
C LYS A 412 -19.47 -11.17 2.14
N THR A 413 -19.07 -10.01 2.68
CA THR A 413 -18.58 -9.87 4.06
C THR A 413 -19.63 -9.40 5.05
N ARG A 414 -20.87 -9.11 4.58
CA ARG A 414 -21.93 -8.51 5.40
C ARG A 414 -22.19 -9.24 6.72
N ASP A 415 -22.21 -10.56 6.66
CA ASP A 415 -22.57 -11.44 7.77
C ASP A 415 -21.33 -12.16 8.36
N LEU A 416 -20.11 -11.72 7.97
CA LEU A 416 -18.87 -12.28 8.49
C LEU A 416 -18.35 -11.43 9.64
N GLU A 417 -18.05 -12.08 10.76
CA GLU A 417 -17.49 -11.46 11.96
C GLU A 417 -16.33 -12.31 12.51
N GLY A 418 -15.48 -11.71 13.36
CA GLY A 418 -14.40 -12.39 14.06
C GLY A 418 -13.51 -13.22 13.13
N ASP A 419 -13.33 -14.49 13.46
CA ASP A 419 -12.49 -15.42 12.71
C ASP A 419 -12.97 -15.62 11.26
N ALA A 420 -14.28 -15.64 11.02
CA ALA A 420 -14.81 -15.80 9.66
C ALA A 420 -14.43 -14.63 8.74
N LEU A 421 -14.47 -13.41 9.25
CA LEU A 421 -14.03 -12.23 8.50
C LEU A 421 -12.49 -12.25 8.30
N ARG A 422 -11.73 -12.63 9.33
CA ARG A 422 -10.28 -12.80 9.22
C ARG A 422 -9.92 -13.83 8.15
N ASP A 423 -10.53 -15.02 8.21
CA ASP A 423 -10.21 -16.14 7.33
C ASP A 423 -10.59 -15.88 5.87
N PHE A 424 -11.51 -14.92 5.62
CA PHE A 424 -11.81 -14.45 4.27
C PHE A 424 -10.60 -13.74 3.60
N TYR A 425 -9.71 -13.12 4.38
CA TYR A 425 -8.60 -12.30 3.87
C TYR A 425 -7.21 -12.86 4.15
N VAL A 426 -6.99 -13.48 5.31
CA VAL A 426 -5.67 -13.72 5.91
C VAL A 426 -4.67 -14.45 5.01
N HIS A 427 -5.16 -15.34 4.14
CA HIS A 427 -4.30 -16.11 3.24
C HIS A 427 -3.86 -15.32 2.00
N PHE A 428 -4.47 -14.18 1.73
CA PHE A 428 -4.20 -13.35 0.55
C PHE A 428 -3.44 -12.06 0.90
N ILE A 429 -3.65 -11.56 2.11
CA ILE A 429 -3.15 -10.27 2.57
C ILE A 429 -2.04 -10.44 3.61
#